data_41b17103d19f718a9d7b32e19c7d4612
#
_entry.id   41b17103d19f718a9d7b32e19c7d4612
#
_cell.length_a   1.000
_cell.length_b   1.000
_cell.length_c   1.000
_cell.angle_alpha   90.00
_cell.angle_beta   90.00
_cell.angle_gamma   90.00
#
_symmetry.space_group_name_H-M   'P 1'
#
loop_
_entity.id
_entity.type
_entity.pdbx_description
1 polymer ?
#
loop_
_entity_poly.entity_id
_entity_poly.type
_entity_poly.pdbx_seq_one_letter_code
_entity_poly.pdbx_strand_id
1 'polypeptide(L)'
;MNNKSNISIIGGAGHVGFALGLIFSSKGFNVSLIDKNRSNIKKINSGQIPFLEENSQKLLKTMIKKKRIYATNQLRKVIESKFIIVCIGTPINNKLNPNLRGFINFFYQLKKFLKKDHIIIIRNSISPGICNKIYKIIKSKCKNLSYCPERIVQGKAILELPKLPQLVSGKNKKAILESGKLFRKVCKKIIYTKVIE
;
A
#
# COMPACT_ATOMS: atom_id res chain seq x y z
N MET A 1 23.30 2.43 -11.88
CA MET A 1 21.93 1.84 -11.80
C MET A 1 21.20 2.55 -10.66
N ASN A 2 20.13 3.31 -10.97
CA ASN A 2 19.34 3.97 -9.93
C ASN A 2 18.62 2.90 -9.09
N ASN A 3 19.14 2.60 -7.92
CA ASN A 3 18.54 1.66 -6.94
C ASN A 3 17.28 2.30 -6.36
N LYS A 4 16.17 2.30 -7.15
CA LYS A 4 14.88 2.71 -6.62
C LYS A 4 14.45 1.71 -5.56
N SER A 5 14.08 2.22 -4.39
CA SER A 5 13.65 1.41 -3.24
C SER A 5 12.50 0.48 -3.62
N ASN A 6 12.50 -0.73 -3.07
CA ASN A 6 11.42 -1.69 -3.23
C ASN A 6 10.18 -1.27 -2.42
N ILE A 7 9.01 -1.58 -2.95
CA ILE A 7 7.70 -1.34 -2.33
C ILE A 7 6.97 -2.66 -2.18
N SER A 8 6.48 -2.96 -0.98
CA SER A 8 5.50 -4.02 -0.75
C SER A 8 4.12 -3.42 -0.52
N ILE A 9 3.12 -3.91 -1.25
CA ILE A 9 1.72 -3.50 -1.09
C ILE A 9 0.92 -4.69 -0.57
N ILE A 10 0.43 -4.58 0.66
CA ILE A 10 -0.38 -5.60 1.32
C ILE A 10 -1.85 -5.31 1.02
N GLY A 11 -2.61 -6.33 0.60
CA GLY A 11 -3.88 -6.16 -0.11
C GLY A 11 -3.65 -5.78 -1.58
N GLY A 12 -2.48 -6.17 -2.11
CA GLY A 12 -1.98 -5.77 -3.42
C GLY A 12 -2.73 -6.37 -4.61
N ALA A 13 -3.51 -7.43 -4.41
CA ALA A 13 -4.35 -8.01 -5.46
C ALA A 13 -5.82 -7.53 -5.38
N GLY A 14 -6.12 -6.55 -4.52
CA GLY A 14 -7.38 -5.81 -4.46
C GLY A 14 -7.34 -4.55 -5.33
N HIS A 15 -8.51 -3.90 -5.52
CA HIS A 15 -8.66 -2.74 -6.42
C HIS A 15 -7.65 -1.61 -6.15
N VAL A 16 -7.56 -1.14 -4.92
CA VAL A 16 -6.66 -0.04 -4.53
C VAL A 16 -5.19 -0.45 -4.64
N GLY A 17 -4.84 -1.60 -4.07
CA GLY A 17 -3.45 -2.06 -4.01
C GLY A 17 -2.88 -2.39 -5.40
N PHE A 18 -3.67 -3.01 -6.27
CA PHE A 18 -3.27 -3.37 -7.63
C PHE A 18 -2.98 -2.12 -8.48
N ALA A 19 -3.94 -1.20 -8.54
CA ALA A 19 -3.78 0.03 -9.31
C ALA A 19 -2.58 0.86 -8.83
N LEU A 20 -2.44 1.01 -7.50
CA LEU A 20 -1.30 1.71 -6.89
C LEU A 20 0.03 1.03 -7.24
N GLY A 21 0.07 -0.30 -7.22
CA GLY A 21 1.25 -1.08 -7.60
C GLY A 21 1.65 -0.89 -9.06
N LEU A 22 0.68 -0.85 -9.97
CA LEU A 22 0.92 -0.55 -11.37
C LEU A 22 1.50 0.86 -11.57
N ILE A 23 0.95 1.85 -10.88
CA ILE A 23 1.42 3.24 -10.98
C ILE A 23 2.85 3.33 -10.44
N PHE A 24 3.18 2.78 -9.28
CA PHE A 24 4.54 2.81 -8.76
C PHE A 24 5.53 2.06 -9.65
N SER A 25 5.14 0.89 -10.17
CA SER A 25 6.00 0.12 -11.07
C SER A 25 6.29 0.87 -12.37
N SER A 26 5.32 1.61 -12.92
CA SER A 26 5.50 2.46 -14.09
C SER A 26 6.46 3.63 -13.85
N LYS A 27 6.57 4.08 -12.60
CA LYS A 27 7.57 5.09 -12.17
C LYS A 27 8.94 4.48 -11.84
N GLY A 28 9.13 3.18 -12.13
CA GLY A 28 10.38 2.46 -12.04
C GLY A 28 10.70 1.88 -10.66
N PHE A 29 9.75 1.80 -9.73
CA PHE A 29 9.92 1.06 -8.49
C PHE A 29 9.77 -0.45 -8.75
N ASN A 30 10.43 -1.27 -7.92
CA ASN A 30 10.15 -2.70 -7.85
C ASN A 30 9.03 -2.92 -6.84
N VAL A 31 7.93 -3.53 -7.27
CA VAL A 31 6.71 -3.67 -6.46
C VAL A 31 6.36 -5.13 -6.26
N SER A 32 6.20 -5.53 -5.01
CA SER A 32 5.61 -6.81 -4.62
C SER A 32 4.18 -6.60 -4.13
N LEU A 33 3.21 -7.21 -4.82
CA LEU A 33 1.81 -7.23 -4.43
C LEU A 33 1.57 -8.44 -3.52
N ILE A 34 1.34 -8.19 -2.24
CA ILE A 34 1.15 -9.25 -1.24
C ILE A 34 -0.34 -9.37 -0.94
N ASP A 35 -0.91 -10.56 -1.18
CA ASP A 35 -2.34 -10.79 -0.96
C ASP A 35 -2.61 -12.25 -0.57
N LYS A 36 -3.76 -12.51 0.04
CA LYS A 36 -4.25 -13.86 0.35
C LYS A 36 -5.02 -14.51 -0.81
N ASN A 37 -5.52 -13.73 -1.76
CA ASN A 37 -6.32 -14.21 -2.88
C ASN A 37 -5.43 -14.84 -3.95
N ARG A 38 -5.26 -16.16 -3.88
CA ARG A 38 -4.42 -16.94 -4.79
C ARG A 38 -4.87 -16.85 -6.26
N SER A 39 -6.18 -16.75 -6.52
CA SER A 39 -6.71 -16.60 -7.88
C SER A 39 -6.24 -15.30 -8.52
N ASN A 40 -6.42 -14.17 -7.81
CA ASN A 40 -5.97 -12.87 -8.30
C ASN A 40 -4.44 -12.81 -8.46
N ILE A 41 -3.69 -13.42 -7.53
CA ILE A 41 -2.22 -13.54 -7.64
C ILE A 41 -1.83 -14.26 -8.94
N LYS A 42 -2.48 -15.40 -9.24
CA LYS A 42 -2.23 -16.15 -10.48
C LYS A 42 -2.52 -15.31 -11.72
N LYS A 43 -3.69 -14.65 -11.76
CA LYS A 43 -4.06 -13.76 -12.87
C LYS A 43 -3.02 -12.66 -13.08
N ILE A 44 -2.65 -11.93 -12.01
CA ILE A 44 -1.66 -10.84 -12.11
C ILE A 44 -0.34 -11.34 -12.68
N ASN A 45 0.20 -12.46 -12.14
CA ASN A 45 1.49 -12.99 -12.58
C ASN A 45 1.46 -13.53 -14.02
N SER A 46 0.30 -13.95 -14.54
CA SER A 46 0.11 -14.31 -15.96
C SER A 46 -0.17 -13.11 -16.87
N GLY A 47 -0.13 -11.88 -16.34
CA GLY A 47 -0.40 -10.67 -17.11
C GLY A 47 -1.87 -10.41 -17.38
N GLN A 48 -2.77 -11.01 -16.60
CA GLN A 48 -4.22 -10.79 -16.67
C GLN A 48 -4.67 -9.90 -15.50
N ILE A 49 -5.54 -8.92 -15.78
CA ILE A 49 -6.13 -8.08 -14.74
C ILE A 49 -7.16 -8.89 -13.93
N PRO A 50 -7.17 -8.79 -12.60
CA PRO A 50 -8.11 -9.55 -11.78
C PRO A 50 -9.53 -8.98 -11.77
N PHE A 51 -9.68 -7.70 -12.15
CA PHE A 51 -10.95 -6.94 -12.22
C PHE A 51 -10.80 -5.77 -13.19
N LEU A 52 -11.93 -5.14 -13.56
CA LEU A 52 -11.92 -3.99 -14.46
C LEU A 52 -11.19 -2.79 -13.83
N GLU A 53 -10.16 -2.32 -14.50
CA GLU A 53 -9.42 -1.11 -14.17
C GLU A 53 -8.93 -0.49 -15.49
N GLU A 54 -9.36 0.72 -15.79
CA GLU A 54 -9.04 1.38 -17.06
C GLU A 54 -7.53 1.51 -17.28
N ASN A 55 -7.07 1.26 -18.49
CA ASN A 55 -5.67 1.33 -18.92
C ASN A 55 -4.69 0.36 -18.21
N SER A 56 -5.19 -0.59 -17.40
CA SER A 56 -4.34 -1.46 -16.58
C SER A 56 -3.74 -2.64 -17.36
N GLN A 57 -4.46 -3.22 -18.32
CA GLN A 57 -4.07 -4.47 -18.98
C GLN A 57 -2.73 -4.38 -19.72
N LYS A 58 -2.57 -3.36 -20.57
CA LYS A 58 -1.32 -3.11 -21.31
C LYS A 58 -0.17 -2.75 -20.36
N LEU A 59 -0.47 -1.94 -19.35
CA LEU A 59 0.50 -1.51 -18.35
C LEU A 59 1.01 -2.70 -17.53
N LEU A 60 0.12 -3.59 -17.07
CA LEU A 60 0.49 -4.80 -16.32
C LEU A 60 1.46 -5.68 -17.12
N LYS A 61 1.11 -6.03 -18.37
CA LYS A 61 1.97 -6.83 -19.25
C LYS A 61 3.36 -6.20 -19.41
N THR A 62 3.41 -4.88 -19.60
CA THR A 62 4.67 -4.14 -19.75
C THR A 62 5.50 -4.20 -18.45
N MET A 63 4.88 -4.02 -17.29
CA MET A 63 5.61 -4.01 -16.00
C MET A 63 6.11 -5.41 -15.61
N ILE A 64 5.35 -6.46 -15.93
CA ILE A 64 5.80 -7.85 -15.74
C ILE A 64 7.01 -8.16 -16.65
N LYS A 65 6.93 -7.83 -17.95
CA LYS A 65 8.07 -7.99 -18.88
C LYS A 65 9.33 -7.27 -18.38
N LYS A 66 9.17 -6.10 -17.77
CA LYS A 66 10.27 -5.33 -17.15
C LYS A 66 10.69 -5.85 -15.77
N LYS A 67 10.08 -6.92 -15.26
CA LYS A 67 10.31 -7.48 -13.91
C LYS A 67 10.15 -6.44 -12.79
N ARG A 68 9.23 -5.48 -12.96
CA ARG A 68 8.97 -4.38 -12.00
C ARG A 68 7.82 -4.65 -11.05
N ILE A 69 6.99 -5.64 -11.35
CA ILE A 69 5.84 -6.01 -10.52
C ILE A 69 5.65 -7.53 -10.51
N TYR A 70 5.29 -8.07 -9.38
CA TYR A 70 4.84 -9.45 -9.21
C TYR A 70 3.89 -9.54 -8.02
N ALA A 71 3.08 -10.60 -7.96
CA ALA A 71 2.16 -10.88 -6.86
C ALA A 71 2.55 -12.15 -6.11
N THR A 72 2.36 -12.16 -4.79
CA THR A 72 2.69 -13.30 -3.92
C THR A 72 1.77 -13.35 -2.69
N ASN A 73 1.64 -14.55 -2.08
CA ASN A 73 0.98 -14.70 -0.78
C ASN A 73 1.97 -14.70 0.41
N GLN A 74 3.24 -14.52 0.18
CA GLN A 74 4.28 -14.60 1.20
C GLN A 74 4.47 -13.25 1.90
N LEU A 75 3.89 -13.07 3.09
CA LEU A 75 4.02 -11.83 3.87
C LEU A 75 5.48 -11.48 4.18
N ARG A 76 6.35 -12.48 4.37
CA ARG A 76 7.79 -12.28 4.65
C ARG A 76 8.51 -11.43 3.59
N LYS A 77 7.97 -11.31 2.36
CA LYS A 77 8.57 -10.50 1.30
C LYS A 77 8.63 -9.00 1.63
N VAL A 78 7.91 -8.53 2.64
CA VAL A 78 8.04 -7.14 3.13
C VAL A 78 9.47 -6.82 3.63
N ILE A 79 10.25 -7.83 4.03
CA ILE A 79 11.63 -7.67 4.50
C ILE A 79 12.55 -7.03 3.45
N GLU A 80 12.25 -7.23 2.17
CA GLU A 80 13.03 -6.76 1.00
C GLU A 80 12.70 -5.32 0.60
N SER A 81 11.71 -4.70 1.26
CA SER A 81 11.15 -3.41 0.87
C SER A 81 11.48 -2.30 1.86
N LYS A 82 11.72 -1.10 1.36
CA LYS A 82 11.77 0.11 2.20
C LYS A 82 10.37 0.57 2.61
N PHE A 83 9.42 0.54 1.67
CA PHE A 83 8.06 0.99 1.88
C PHE A 83 7.09 -0.18 1.96
N ILE A 84 6.29 -0.22 3.00
CA ILE A 84 5.23 -1.22 3.22
C ILE A 84 3.90 -0.47 3.24
N ILE A 85 3.13 -0.60 2.17
CA ILE A 85 1.83 0.06 2.03
C ILE A 85 0.74 -0.94 2.36
N VAL A 86 -0.16 -0.59 3.28
CA VAL A 86 -1.27 -1.46 3.71
C VAL A 86 -2.57 -0.96 3.10
N CYS A 87 -3.17 -1.79 2.24
CA CYS A 87 -4.43 -1.57 1.52
C CYS A 87 -5.44 -2.72 1.77
N ILE A 88 -5.41 -3.34 2.95
CA ILE A 88 -6.30 -4.45 3.28
C ILE A 88 -7.72 -3.92 3.47
N GLY A 89 -8.71 -4.55 2.85
CA GLY A 89 -10.11 -4.19 3.09
C GLY A 89 -10.47 -4.31 4.58
N THR A 90 -11.25 -3.35 5.08
CA THR A 90 -11.83 -3.38 6.43
C THR A 90 -13.29 -3.84 6.29
N PRO A 91 -13.58 -5.16 6.36
CA PRO A 91 -14.94 -5.64 6.20
C PRO A 91 -15.82 -5.08 7.31
N ILE A 92 -17.04 -4.73 6.95
CA ILE A 92 -18.09 -4.36 7.91
C ILE A 92 -18.78 -5.62 8.41
N ASN A 93 -19.21 -5.61 9.67
CA ASN A 93 -20.04 -6.68 10.24
C ASN A 93 -21.52 -6.47 9.86
N ASN A 94 -22.40 -7.43 10.26
CA ASN A 94 -23.84 -7.36 9.98
C ASN A 94 -24.54 -6.12 10.56
N LYS A 95 -23.90 -5.38 11.49
CA LYS A 95 -24.37 -4.11 12.06
C LYS A 95 -23.72 -2.89 11.41
N LEU A 96 -23.15 -3.04 10.20
CA LEU A 96 -22.43 -2.00 9.45
C LEU A 96 -21.22 -1.39 10.18
N ASN A 97 -20.76 -2.00 11.26
CA ASN A 97 -19.56 -1.55 11.96
C ASN A 97 -18.29 -2.18 11.35
N PRO A 98 -17.20 -1.42 11.19
CA PRO A 98 -15.94 -1.97 10.69
C PRO A 98 -15.43 -3.10 11.59
N ASN A 99 -15.17 -4.28 11.02
CA ASN A 99 -14.50 -5.37 11.74
C ASN A 99 -13.01 -5.10 11.86
N LEU A 100 -12.64 -4.27 12.81
CA LEU A 100 -11.25 -3.85 13.04
C LEU A 100 -10.39 -4.91 13.71
N ARG A 101 -10.99 -5.95 14.31
CA ARG A 101 -10.24 -7.00 15.03
C ARG A 101 -9.27 -7.73 14.09
N GLY A 102 -9.76 -8.17 12.94
CA GLY A 102 -8.91 -8.82 11.92
C GLY A 102 -7.81 -7.90 11.39
N PHE A 103 -8.15 -6.62 11.16
CA PHE A 103 -7.21 -5.60 10.73
C PHE A 103 -6.10 -5.35 11.76
N ILE A 104 -6.44 -5.22 13.03
CA ILE A 104 -5.46 -5.04 14.11
C ILE A 104 -4.59 -6.30 14.28
N ASN A 105 -5.20 -7.49 14.26
CA ASN A 105 -4.48 -8.76 14.39
C ASN A 105 -3.46 -8.98 13.27
N PHE A 106 -3.72 -8.47 12.08
CA PHE A 106 -2.76 -8.50 10.99
C PHE A 106 -1.43 -7.80 11.35
N PHE A 107 -1.45 -6.71 12.12
CA PHE A 107 -0.23 -6.00 12.51
C PHE A 107 0.65 -6.77 13.50
N TYR A 108 0.09 -7.67 14.30
CA TYR A 108 0.90 -8.60 15.13
C TYR A 108 1.67 -9.60 14.25
N GLN A 109 1.07 -10.06 13.14
CA GLN A 109 1.76 -10.92 12.17
C GLN A 109 2.82 -10.13 11.39
N LEU A 110 2.47 -8.96 10.89
CA LEU A 110 3.39 -8.09 10.15
C LEU A 110 4.61 -7.71 10.98
N LYS A 111 4.43 -7.42 12.28
CA LYS A 111 5.49 -7.05 13.22
C LYS A 111 6.67 -8.02 13.21
N LYS A 112 6.43 -9.32 12.98
CA LYS A 112 7.49 -10.36 12.94
C LYS A 112 8.54 -10.11 11.85
N PHE A 113 8.17 -9.40 10.79
CA PHE A 113 9.00 -9.13 9.61
C PHE A 113 9.48 -7.69 9.52
N LEU A 114 9.10 -6.82 10.47
CA LEU A 114 9.46 -5.41 10.43
C LEU A 114 10.92 -5.18 10.82
N LYS A 115 11.53 -4.20 10.13
CA LYS A 115 12.85 -3.65 10.43
C LYS A 115 12.73 -2.18 10.85
N LYS A 116 13.73 -1.66 11.55
CA LYS A 116 13.77 -0.28 12.08
C LYS A 116 13.68 0.80 11.00
N ASP A 117 14.15 0.51 9.80
CA ASP A 117 14.23 1.45 8.67
C ASP A 117 13.04 1.38 7.71
N HIS A 118 12.14 0.40 7.86
CA HIS A 118 10.90 0.36 7.08
C HIS A 118 10.08 1.63 7.29
N ILE A 119 9.34 2.02 6.26
CA ILE A 119 8.30 3.04 6.31
C ILE A 119 6.96 2.35 6.08
N ILE A 120 6.13 2.32 7.12
CA ILE A 120 4.80 1.69 7.07
C ILE A 120 3.78 2.77 6.74
N ILE A 121 2.97 2.53 5.71
CA ILE A 121 1.98 3.48 5.20
C ILE A 121 0.60 2.83 5.26
N ILE A 122 -0.28 3.37 6.08
CA ILE A 122 -1.68 2.96 6.14
C ILE A 122 -2.45 3.74 5.08
N ARG A 123 -3.09 3.02 4.19
CA ARG A 123 -3.87 3.60 3.09
C ARG A 123 -5.37 3.41 3.25
N ASN A 124 -5.77 2.57 4.18
CA ASN A 124 -7.16 2.27 4.50
C ASN A 124 -7.91 3.50 5.04
N SER A 125 -9.21 3.59 4.75
CA SER A 125 -10.12 4.42 5.52
C SER A 125 -10.35 3.74 6.88
N ILE A 126 -9.91 4.37 7.95
CA ILE A 126 -9.96 3.84 9.32
C ILE A 126 -10.47 4.90 10.29
N SER A 127 -11.14 4.44 11.35
CA SER A 127 -11.64 5.33 12.40
C SER A 127 -10.51 5.99 13.19
N PRO A 128 -10.74 7.19 13.77
CA PRO A 128 -9.81 7.82 14.68
C PRO A 128 -9.33 6.88 15.81
N GLY A 129 -8.07 7.01 16.20
CA GLY A 129 -7.45 6.16 17.23
C GLY A 129 -6.85 4.85 16.71
N ILE A 130 -7.19 4.38 15.51
CA ILE A 130 -6.67 3.10 14.97
C ILE A 130 -5.19 3.20 14.65
N CYS A 131 -4.71 4.30 14.08
CA CYS A 131 -3.27 4.50 13.86
C CYS A 131 -2.48 4.42 15.17
N ASN A 132 -3.03 4.95 16.26
CA ASN A 132 -2.42 4.87 17.58
C ASN A 132 -2.33 3.43 18.08
N LYS A 133 -3.39 2.62 17.92
CA LYS A 133 -3.41 1.19 18.26
C LYS A 133 -2.36 0.42 17.45
N ILE A 134 -2.32 0.63 16.13
CA ILE A 134 -1.30 0.03 15.25
C ILE A 134 0.11 0.41 15.71
N TYR A 135 0.34 1.70 15.96
CA TYR A 135 1.65 2.16 16.40
C TYR A 135 2.13 1.50 17.69
N LYS A 136 1.24 1.34 18.69
CA LYS A 136 1.56 0.62 19.95
C LYS A 136 2.05 -0.81 19.68
N ILE A 137 1.48 -1.50 18.67
CA ILE A 137 1.87 -2.86 18.30
C ILE A 137 3.25 -2.89 17.66
N ILE A 138 3.52 -2.00 16.69
CA ILE A 138 4.71 -2.11 15.83
C ILE A 138 5.92 -1.33 16.34
N LYS A 139 5.77 -0.34 17.24
CA LYS A 139 6.82 0.63 17.63
C LYS A 139 8.10 0.01 18.16
N SER A 140 8.05 -1.21 18.74
CA SER A 140 9.24 -1.92 19.22
C SER A 140 10.14 -2.44 18.09
N LYS A 141 9.63 -2.57 16.88
CA LYS A 141 10.36 -3.00 15.68
C LYS A 141 10.53 -1.87 14.66
N CYS A 142 9.50 -1.06 14.46
CA CYS A 142 9.50 0.06 13.51
C CYS A 142 8.69 1.25 14.05
N LYS A 143 9.32 2.43 14.11
CA LYS A 143 8.68 3.67 14.58
C LYS A 143 8.13 4.54 13.45
N ASN A 144 8.39 4.17 12.18
CA ASN A 144 8.04 5.00 11.03
C ASN A 144 6.67 4.60 10.49
N LEU A 145 5.61 5.11 11.09
CA LEU A 145 4.23 4.93 10.65
C LEU A 145 3.68 6.21 10.04
N SER A 146 3.15 6.12 8.82
CA SER A 146 2.40 7.18 8.13
C SER A 146 0.96 6.77 7.90
N TYR A 147 0.10 7.75 7.78
CA TYR A 147 -1.28 7.63 7.32
C TYR A 147 -1.46 8.44 6.03
N CYS A 148 -1.83 7.75 4.96
CA CYS A 148 -2.01 8.32 3.62
C CYS A 148 -3.33 7.79 3.03
N PRO A 149 -4.49 8.28 3.49
CA PRO A 149 -5.80 7.73 3.16
C PRO A 149 -6.08 7.73 1.66
N GLU A 150 -6.85 6.73 1.24
CA GLU A 150 -7.29 6.55 -0.14
C GLU A 150 -8.59 7.30 -0.42
N ARG A 151 -8.72 7.85 -1.65
CA ARG A 151 -9.88 8.62 -2.09
C ARG A 151 -10.22 8.42 -3.58
N ILE A 152 -9.74 7.32 -4.18
CA ILE A 152 -10.00 7.01 -5.60
C ILE A 152 -11.30 6.23 -5.79
N VAL A 153 -11.89 6.36 -6.97
CA VAL A 153 -13.01 5.53 -7.41
C VAL A 153 -12.48 4.22 -7.99
N GLN A 154 -13.11 3.10 -7.64
CA GLN A 154 -12.76 1.78 -8.19
C GLN A 154 -12.90 1.77 -9.72
N GLY A 155 -11.94 1.16 -10.40
CA GLY A 155 -11.91 1.07 -11.86
C GLY A 155 -11.29 2.27 -12.57
N LYS A 156 -11.03 3.39 -11.86
CA LYS A 156 -10.43 4.62 -12.42
C LYS A 156 -9.17 5.07 -11.67
N ALA A 157 -8.64 4.24 -10.80
CA ALA A 157 -7.53 4.59 -9.91
C ALA A 157 -6.28 5.06 -10.66
N ILE A 158 -5.94 4.43 -11.79
CA ILE A 158 -4.79 4.79 -12.62
C ILE A 158 -4.91 6.21 -13.18
N LEU A 159 -6.12 6.63 -13.54
CA LEU A 159 -6.40 7.96 -14.09
C LEU A 159 -6.51 9.04 -13.01
N GLU A 160 -7.07 8.70 -11.86
CA GLU A 160 -7.41 9.65 -10.80
C GLU A 160 -6.26 9.93 -9.86
N LEU A 161 -5.49 8.91 -9.48
CA LEU A 161 -4.44 9.06 -8.47
C LEU A 161 -3.44 10.19 -8.80
N PRO A 162 -2.98 10.37 -10.05
CA PRO A 162 -2.09 11.47 -10.38
C PRO A 162 -2.71 12.85 -10.23
N LYS A 163 -4.03 12.98 -10.31
CA LYS A 163 -4.76 14.25 -10.28
C LYS A 163 -5.13 14.68 -8.87
N LEU A 164 -5.39 13.70 -7.99
CA LEU A 164 -5.83 13.96 -6.62
C LEU A 164 -4.66 14.35 -5.71
N PRO A 165 -4.85 15.35 -4.82
CA PRO A 165 -3.86 15.63 -3.80
C PRO A 165 -3.80 14.50 -2.78
N GLN A 166 -2.59 14.11 -2.36
CA GLN A 166 -2.38 13.08 -1.35
C GLN A 166 -2.19 13.72 0.03
N LEU A 167 -3.04 13.35 0.97
CA LEU A 167 -2.85 13.66 2.39
C LEU A 167 -1.77 12.77 2.98
N VAL A 168 -0.86 13.35 3.75
CA VAL A 168 0.22 12.64 4.43
C VAL A 168 0.36 13.13 5.85
N SER A 169 0.23 12.21 6.80
CA SER A 169 0.53 12.41 8.20
C SER A 169 1.39 11.25 8.74
N GLY A 170 1.87 11.34 9.97
CA GLY A 170 2.67 10.24 10.52
C GLY A 170 3.11 10.46 11.96
N LYS A 171 3.66 9.41 12.56
CA LYS A 171 4.13 9.39 13.95
C LYS A 171 5.48 10.06 14.17
N ASN A 172 6.26 10.27 13.11
CA ASN A 172 7.51 11.00 13.19
C ASN A 172 7.86 11.69 11.86
N LYS A 173 8.79 12.65 11.91
CA LYS A 173 9.23 13.44 10.76
C LYS A 173 9.74 12.58 9.60
N LYS A 174 10.48 11.49 9.90
CA LYS A 174 11.00 10.57 8.88
C LYS A 174 9.87 9.90 8.10
N ALA A 175 8.85 9.36 8.80
CA ALA A 175 7.71 8.71 8.16
C ALA A 175 6.95 9.68 7.24
N ILE A 176 6.67 10.90 7.71
CA ILE A 176 5.98 11.94 6.95
C ILE A 176 6.77 12.32 5.69
N LEU A 177 8.05 12.64 5.83
CA LEU A 177 8.88 13.09 4.71
C LEU A 177 9.10 12.00 3.67
N GLU A 178 9.43 10.76 4.10
CA GLU A 178 9.66 9.66 3.18
C GLU A 178 8.39 9.24 2.44
N SER A 179 7.23 9.20 3.13
CA SER A 179 5.95 8.94 2.47
C SER A 179 5.56 10.06 1.50
N GLY A 180 5.76 11.31 1.88
CA GLY A 180 5.51 12.45 0.99
C GLY A 180 6.41 12.42 -0.25
N LYS A 181 7.71 12.10 -0.12
CA LYS A 181 8.63 11.91 -1.25
C LYS A 181 8.19 10.77 -2.16
N LEU A 182 7.72 9.65 -1.59
CA LEU A 182 7.21 8.52 -2.35
C LEU A 182 5.98 8.91 -3.18
N PHE A 183 4.95 9.48 -2.54
CA PHE A 183 3.71 9.85 -3.22
C PHE A 183 3.88 11.00 -4.22
N ARG A 184 4.85 11.90 -4.04
CA ARG A 184 5.18 12.95 -5.02
C ARG A 184 5.61 12.39 -6.38
N LYS A 185 6.04 11.12 -6.45
CA LYS A 185 6.34 10.44 -7.72
C LYS A 185 5.09 10.09 -8.53
N VAL A 186 3.93 10.05 -7.88
CA VAL A 186 2.66 9.59 -8.47
C VAL A 186 1.53 10.61 -8.37
N CYS A 187 1.57 11.55 -7.43
CA CYS A 187 0.56 12.60 -7.23
C CYS A 187 1.18 13.99 -7.44
N LYS A 188 0.41 14.92 -8.06
CA LYS A 188 0.87 16.29 -8.31
C LYS A 188 1.04 17.10 -7.02
N LYS A 189 0.17 16.90 -6.03
CA LYS A 189 0.12 17.70 -4.80
C LYS A 189 0.16 16.80 -3.56
N ILE A 190 1.02 17.16 -2.61
CA ILE A 190 1.07 16.53 -1.28
C ILE A 190 0.62 17.56 -0.25
N ILE A 191 -0.32 17.16 0.60
CA ILE A 191 -0.81 17.96 1.73
C ILE A 191 -0.36 17.28 3.01
N TYR A 192 0.50 17.94 3.75
CA TYR A 192 0.96 17.45 5.05
C TYR A 192 0.00 17.89 6.14
N THR A 193 -0.36 16.96 7.03
CA THR A 193 -1.20 17.26 8.20
C THR A 193 -0.45 16.95 9.48
N LYS A 194 -0.75 17.72 10.55
CA LYS A 194 -0.09 17.55 11.85
C LYS A 194 -0.62 16.33 12.61
N VAL A 195 -1.87 15.95 12.37
CA VAL A 195 -2.56 14.86 13.07
C VAL A 195 -2.56 13.61 12.19
N ILE A 196 -2.29 12.44 12.78
CA ILE A 196 -2.27 11.15 12.09
C ILE A 196 -3.67 10.51 12.01
N GLU A 197 -4.66 11.18 12.49
CA GLU A 197 -6.05 10.68 12.60
C GLU A 197 -7.01 11.52 11.76
#